data_607ebd3b0a5aa8b600f4c33322a95426
#
_entry.id   607ebd3b0a5aa8b600f4c33322a95426
#
_cell.length_a   1.000
_cell.length_b   1.000
_cell.length_c   1.000
_cell.angle_alpha   90.00
_cell.angle_beta   90.00
_cell.angle_gamma   90.00
#
_symmetry.space_group_name_H-M   'P 1'
#
loop_
_entity.id
_entity.type
_entity.pdbx_description
1 polymer ?
#
loop_
_entity_poly.entity_id
_entity_poly.type
_entity_poly.pdbx_seq_one_letter_code
_entity_poly.pdbx_strand_id
1 'polypeptide(L)'
;MSVCPENDWESYSYSTDNGPVIVGFHTKSNTINQNEYPYCARVLITLKKPNVHGGPLQDEAQVLWDMEDRLVALLDEHKTPCLMLGRLTHGGTRELVFQVADYGPFRPPVGRWMGEHGDYETDVSEHDGW
;
A
#
# COMPACT_ATOMS: atom_id res chain seq x y z
N MET A 1 -9.18 -16.15 0.59
CA MET A 1 -7.81 -15.72 0.22
C MET A 1 -7.63 -14.27 0.66
N SER A 2 -6.54 -13.95 1.30
CA SER A 2 -6.30 -12.59 1.78
C SER A 2 -5.94 -11.65 0.63
N VAL A 3 -6.34 -10.40 0.76
CA VAL A 3 -5.92 -9.28 -0.11
C VAL A 3 -4.39 -9.15 -0.13
N CYS A 4 -3.74 -9.41 1.01
CA CYS A 4 -2.29 -9.39 1.13
C CYS A 4 -1.78 -10.82 1.31
N PRO A 5 -1.18 -11.44 0.27
CA PRO A 5 -0.59 -12.78 0.43
C PRO A 5 0.51 -12.77 1.47
N GLU A 6 0.58 -13.81 2.31
CA GLU A 6 1.55 -13.89 3.40
C GLU A 6 2.94 -14.32 2.94
N ASN A 7 3.02 -15.04 1.84
CA ASN A 7 4.27 -15.61 1.33
C ASN A 7 4.72 -14.91 0.06
N ASP A 8 5.97 -15.18 -0.34
CA ASP A 8 6.55 -14.71 -1.61
C ASP A 8 6.72 -13.19 -1.67
N TRP A 9 7.06 -12.58 -0.53
CA TRP A 9 7.45 -11.17 -0.47
C TRP A 9 8.96 -11.03 -0.48
N GLU A 10 9.45 -10.07 -1.24
CA GLU A 10 10.84 -9.66 -1.28
C GLU A 10 10.96 -8.15 -1.18
N SER A 11 12.13 -7.68 -0.81
CA SER A 11 12.39 -6.24 -0.75
C SER A 11 13.76 -5.92 -1.34
N TYR A 12 13.87 -4.71 -1.87
CA TYR A 12 15.13 -4.15 -2.33
C TYR A 12 15.12 -2.64 -2.14
N SER A 13 16.28 -2.03 -2.24
CA SER A 13 16.40 -0.58 -2.19
C SER A 13 17.31 -0.10 -3.31
N TYR A 14 17.08 1.13 -3.75
CA TYR A 14 17.94 1.81 -4.71
C TYR A 14 18.00 3.29 -4.40
N SER A 15 19.04 3.96 -4.87
CA SER A 15 19.24 5.39 -4.64
C SER A 15 18.78 6.20 -5.84
N THR A 16 18.16 7.35 -5.54
CA THR A 16 17.77 8.34 -6.54
C THR A 16 18.34 9.69 -6.15
N ASP A 17 18.23 10.69 -7.02
CA ASP A 17 18.63 12.06 -6.71
C ASP A 17 17.86 12.64 -5.51
N ASN A 18 16.67 12.11 -5.23
CA ASN A 18 15.82 12.54 -4.14
C ASN A 18 15.96 11.64 -2.88
N GLY A 19 16.95 10.74 -2.85
CA GLY A 19 17.20 9.84 -1.74
C GLY A 19 16.91 8.39 -2.05
N PRO A 20 17.00 7.50 -1.03
CA PRO A 20 16.74 6.08 -1.22
C PRO A 20 15.26 5.77 -1.40
N VAL A 21 14.98 4.75 -2.19
CA VAL A 21 13.64 4.17 -2.35
C VAL A 21 13.71 2.72 -1.85
N ILE A 22 12.81 2.37 -0.93
CA ILE A 22 12.70 1.01 -0.39
C ILE A 22 11.43 0.39 -0.95
N VAL A 23 11.57 -0.75 -1.61
CA VAL A 23 10.47 -1.43 -2.29
C VAL A 23 10.25 -2.79 -1.66
N GLY A 24 9.04 -3.07 -1.18
CA GLY A 24 8.58 -4.40 -0.86
C GLY A 24 7.58 -4.83 -1.94
N PHE A 25 7.68 -6.04 -2.44
CA PHE A 25 6.80 -6.48 -3.52
C PHE A 25 6.50 -7.97 -3.43
N HIS A 26 5.35 -8.36 -3.97
CA HIS A 26 4.96 -9.76 -4.08
C HIS A 26 5.61 -10.34 -5.33
N THR A 27 6.42 -11.41 -5.17
CA THR A 27 7.25 -11.95 -6.25
C THR A 27 6.45 -12.57 -7.39
N LYS A 28 5.18 -12.90 -7.14
CA LYS A 28 4.28 -13.48 -8.16
C LYS A 28 3.30 -12.47 -8.74
N SER A 29 3.56 -11.19 -8.59
CA SER A 29 2.69 -10.13 -9.11
C SER A 29 2.50 -10.22 -10.63
N ASN A 30 3.49 -10.73 -11.35
CA ASN A 30 3.42 -10.91 -12.80
C ASN A 30 2.46 -12.05 -13.24
N THR A 31 2.04 -12.91 -12.31
CA THR A 31 1.07 -13.98 -12.60
C THR A 31 -0.38 -13.56 -12.41
N ILE A 32 -0.62 -12.33 -11.91
CA ILE A 32 -1.96 -11.82 -11.65
C ILE A 32 -2.64 -11.54 -13.00
N ASN A 33 -3.89 -12.03 -13.13
CA ASN A 33 -4.67 -11.84 -14.35
C ASN A 33 -5.16 -10.40 -14.46
N GLN A 34 -4.61 -9.66 -15.43
CA GLN A 34 -4.96 -8.25 -15.67
C GLN A 34 -6.42 -8.08 -16.11
N ASN A 35 -7.04 -9.11 -16.69
CA ASN A 35 -8.45 -9.06 -17.07
C ASN A 35 -9.37 -9.12 -15.85
N GLU A 36 -8.94 -9.78 -14.76
CA GLU A 36 -9.69 -9.83 -13.51
C GLU A 36 -9.43 -8.61 -12.63
N TYR A 37 -8.24 -8.02 -12.71
CA TYR A 37 -7.80 -6.88 -11.90
C TYR A 37 -7.25 -5.77 -12.81
N PRO A 38 -8.12 -5.12 -13.61
CA PRO A 38 -7.64 -4.18 -14.64
C PRO A 38 -7.20 -2.82 -14.09
N TYR A 39 -7.50 -2.50 -12.83
CA TYR A 39 -7.23 -1.18 -12.26
C TYR A 39 -6.12 -1.23 -11.24
N CYS A 40 -5.43 -0.10 -11.07
CA CYS A 40 -4.38 0.08 -10.08
C CYS A 40 -4.78 1.20 -9.13
N ALA A 41 -4.74 0.92 -7.83
CA ALA A 41 -4.94 1.93 -6.80
C ALA A 41 -3.69 2.05 -5.95
N ARG A 42 -3.35 3.29 -5.59
CA ARG A 42 -2.21 3.58 -4.71
C ARG A 42 -2.71 4.34 -3.51
N VAL A 43 -2.43 3.81 -2.33
CA VAL A 43 -2.79 4.42 -1.05
C VAL A 43 -1.53 5.03 -0.46
N LEU A 44 -1.53 6.35 -0.25
CA LEU A 44 -0.37 7.09 0.23
C LEU A 44 -0.54 7.44 1.70
N ILE A 45 0.57 7.31 2.45
CA ILE A 45 0.67 7.72 3.84
C ILE A 45 1.87 8.66 3.94
N THR A 46 1.66 9.89 4.41
CA THR A 46 2.75 10.82 4.67
C THR A 46 3.30 10.56 6.07
N LEU A 47 4.59 10.30 6.18
CA LEU A 47 5.27 10.04 7.45
C LEU A 47 5.29 11.31 8.29
N LYS A 48 5.06 11.17 9.61
CA LYS A 48 5.14 12.28 10.56
C LYS A 48 6.57 12.59 10.96
N LYS A 49 7.40 11.54 11.05
CA LYS A 49 8.76 11.62 11.56
C LYS A 49 9.72 10.85 10.65
N PRO A 50 9.91 11.31 9.41
CA PRO A 50 10.85 10.63 8.53
C PRO A 50 12.29 10.80 9.05
N ASN A 51 13.12 9.77 8.82
CA ASN A 51 14.55 9.86 9.10
C ASN A 51 15.24 10.66 7.98
N VAL A 52 16.56 10.83 8.10
CA VAL A 52 17.33 11.62 7.12
C VAL A 52 17.31 11.06 5.71
N HIS A 53 16.93 9.79 5.55
CA HIS A 53 16.82 9.11 4.26
C HIS A 53 15.39 9.03 3.73
N GLY A 54 14.42 9.65 4.43
CA GLY A 54 13.02 9.67 4.01
C GLY A 54 12.21 8.45 4.42
N GLY A 55 12.78 7.51 5.17
CA GLY A 55 12.06 6.38 5.75
C GLY A 55 11.55 6.68 7.15
N PRO A 56 10.77 5.77 7.76
CA PRO A 56 10.25 5.99 9.11
C PRO A 56 11.30 5.76 10.19
N LEU A 57 11.18 6.48 11.31
CA LEU A 57 11.85 6.10 12.53
C LEU A 57 11.25 4.81 13.08
N GLN A 58 11.95 4.11 13.97
CA GLN A 58 11.54 2.77 14.41
C GLN A 58 10.14 2.73 15.04
N ASP A 59 9.79 3.70 15.87
CA ASP A 59 8.48 3.79 16.50
C ASP A 59 7.37 4.08 15.48
N GLU A 60 7.66 4.93 14.50
CA GLU A 60 6.70 5.20 13.43
C GLU A 60 6.56 4.00 12.48
N ALA A 61 7.63 3.24 12.25
CA ALA A 61 7.56 2.03 11.43
C ALA A 61 6.52 1.04 11.97
N GLN A 62 6.43 0.87 13.30
CA GLN A 62 5.43 0.00 13.89
C GLN A 62 4.01 0.54 13.65
N VAL A 63 3.81 1.85 13.77
CA VAL A 63 2.51 2.48 13.50
C VAL A 63 2.10 2.25 12.04
N LEU A 64 3.03 2.39 11.10
CA LEU A 64 2.76 2.16 9.69
C LEU A 64 2.39 0.70 9.41
N TRP A 65 3.06 -0.26 10.06
CA TRP A 65 2.71 -1.68 9.95
C TRP A 65 1.29 -1.93 10.47
N ASP A 66 0.93 -1.34 11.61
CA ASP A 66 -0.41 -1.48 12.18
C ASP A 66 -1.47 -0.87 11.26
N MET A 67 -1.19 0.27 10.65
CA MET A 67 -2.08 0.92 9.69
C MET A 67 -2.29 0.04 8.45
N GLU A 68 -1.22 -0.54 7.91
CA GLU A 68 -1.29 -1.45 6.76
C GLU A 68 -2.11 -2.70 7.10
N ASP A 69 -1.84 -3.32 8.24
CA ASP A 69 -2.58 -4.51 8.70
C ASP A 69 -4.06 -4.20 8.86
N ARG A 70 -4.39 -3.02 9.37
CA ARG A 70 -5.79 -2.60 9.52
C ARG A 70 -6.47 -2.41 8.17
N LEU A 71 -5.78 -1.81 7.20
CA LEU A 71 -6.33 -1.64 5.85
C LEU A 71 -6.60 -3.00 5.20
N VAL A 72 -5.63 -3.91 5.28
CA VAL A 72 -5.79 -5.27 4.75
C VAL A 72 -6.96 -5.98 5.42
N ALA A 73 -7.09 -5.87 6.74
CA ALA A 73 -8.20 -6.48 7.49
C ALA A 73 -9.55 -5.93 7.04
N LEU A 74 -9.67 -4.61 6.82
CA LEU A 74 -10.89 -4.01 6.33
C LEU A 74 -11.24 -4.48 4.91
N LEU A 75 -10.25 -4.56 4.03
CA LEU A 75 -10.46 -5.05 2.66
C LEU A 75 -10.87 -6.52 2.65
N ASP A 76 -10.25 -7.35 3.49
CA ASP A 76 -10.61 -8.77 3.63
C ASP A 76 -12.01 -8.93 4.23
N GLU A 77 -12.35 -8.15 5.25
CA GLU A 77 -13.66 -8.18 5.92
C GLU A 77 -14.77 -7.83 4.94
N HIS A 78 -14.55 -6.85 4.07
CA HIS A 78 -15.50 -6.44 3.04
C HIS A 78 -15.46 -7.32 1.79
N LYS A 79 -14.60 -8.35 1.76
CA LYS A 79 -14.40 -9.23 0.60
C LYS A 79 -14.13 -8.46 -0.68
N THR A 80 -13.33 -7.42 -0.57
CA THR A 80 -12.98 -6.54 -1.68
C THR A 80 -12.16 -7.30 -2.72
N PRO A 81 -12.56 -7.29 -4.00
CA PRO A 81 -11.81 -7.99 -5.05
C PRO A 81 -10.58 -7.19 -5.47
N CYS A 82 -9.51 -7.30 -4.69
CA CYS A 82 -8.24 -6.63 -4.93
C CYS A 82 -7.08 -7.45 -4.36
N LEU A 83 -5.86 -7.13 -4.81
CA LEU A 83 -4.64 -7.76 -4.34
C LEU A 83 -3.58 -6.69 -4.08
N MET A 84 -2.92 -6.78 -2.95
CA MET A 84 -1.78 -5.91 -2.65
C MET A 84 -0.54 -6.43 -3.36
N LEU A 85 0.06 -5.60 -4.20
CA LEU A 85 1.25 -5.95 -4.98
C LEU A 85 2.54 -5.55 -4.29
N GLY A 86 2.53 -4.45 -3.55
CA GLY A 86 3.77 -3.96 -2.99
C GLY A 86 3.59 -2.71 -2.18
N ARG A 87 4.70 -2.27 -1.61
CA ARG A 87 4.82 -1.02 -0.88
C ARG A 87 6.12 -0.33 -1.25
N LEU A 88 6.06 0.99 -1.36
CA LEU A 88 7.23 1.83 -1.62
C LEU A 88 7.37 2.83 -0.49
N THR A 89 8.58 2.98 0.04
CA THR A 89 8.90 4.01 1.04
C THR A 89 9.94 4.93 0.43
N HIS A 90 9.61 6.22 0.32
CA HIS A 90 10.45 7.17 -0.37
C HIS A 90 10.08 8.59 0.02
N GLY A 91 11.09 9.44 0.29
CA GLY A 91 10.90 10.89 0.43
C GLY A 91 9.91 11.30 1.53
N GLY A 92 9.79 10.52 2.60
CA GLY A 92 8.84 10.82 3.67
C GLY A 92 7.43 10.31 3.42
N THR A 93 7.24 9.44 2.43
CA THR A 93 5.94 8.82 2.14
C THR A 93 6.06 7.31 2.07
N ARG A 94 4.94 6.64 2.38
CA ARG A 94 4.76 5.22 2.09
C ARG A 94 3.58 5.06 1.17
N GLU A 95 3.76 4.29 0.12
CA GLU A 95 2.75 4.03 -0.89
C GLU A 95 2.45 2.53 -0.92
N LEU A 96 1.15 2.19 -0.77
CA LEU A 96 0.67 0.82 -0.85
C LEU A 96 0.01 0.63 -2.22
N VAL A 97 0.45 -0.36 -2.97
CA VAL A 97 0.02 -0.57 -4.36
C VAL A 97 -0.92 -1.77 -4.43
N PHE A 98 -2.10 -1.56 -4.99
CA PHE A 98 -3.12 -2.60 -5.13
C PHE A 98 -3.53 -2.75 -6.59
N GLN A 99 -3.81 -3.98 -7.00
CA GLN A 99 -4.55 -4.26 -8.23
C GLN A 99 -6.00 -4.53 -7.85
N VAL A 100 -6.93 -3.92 -8.56
CA VAL A 100 -8.34 -3.83 -8.16
C VAL A 100 -9.22 -4.27 -9.33
N ALA A 101 -10.20 -5.13 -9.04
CA ALA A 101 -11.17 -5.56 -10.04
C ALA A 101 -12.23 -4.49 -10.29
N ASP A 102 -12.65 -3.78 -9.24
CA ASP A 102 -13.67 -2.74 -9.32
C ASP A 102 -13.46 -1.77 -8.16
N TYR A 103 -13.43 -0.48 -8.44
CA TYR A 103 -13.27 0.55 -7.41
C TYR A 103 -14.49 0.70 -6.51
N GLY A 104 -15.69 0.35 -6.97
CA GLY A 104 -16.91 0.43 -6.17
C GLY A 104 -16.76 -0.22 -4.79
N PRO A 105 -16.43 -1.53 -4.73
CA PRO A 105 -16.21 -2.22 -3.45
C PRO A 105 -14.93 -1.80 -2.72
N PHE A 106 -13.98 -1.20 -3.42
CA PHE A 106 -12.69 -0.79 -2.84
C PHE A 106 -12.79 0.50 -2.03
N ARG A 107 -13.57 1.46 -2.50
CA ARG A 107 -13.64 2.81 -1.91
C ARG A 107 -14.19 2.85 -0.48
N PRO A 108 -15.28 2.16 -0.12
CA PRO A 108 -15.82 2.26 1.25
C PRO A 108 -14.85 1.80 2.34
N PRO A 109 -14.20 0.63 2.26
CA PRO A 109 -13.25 0.22 3.31
C PRO A 109 -12.03 1.13 3.38
N VAL A 110 -11.54 1.64 2.25
CA VAL A 110 -10.42 2.60 2.23
C VAL A 110 -10.82 3.92 2.88
N GLY A 111 -12.01 4.43 2.57
CA GLY A 111 -12.53 5.65 3.18
C GLY A 111 -12.69 5.53 4.70
N ARG A 112 -13.18 4.38 5.16
CA ARG A 112 -13.27 4.09 6.59
C ARG A 112 -11.89 4.09 7.24
N TRP A 113 -10.92 3.44 6.62
CA TRP A 113 -9.54 3.40 7.11
C TRP A 113 -8.92 4.80 7.21
N MET A 114 -9.12 5.63 6.19
CA MET A 114 -8.64 7.02 6.21
C MET A 114 -9.26 7.80 7.37
N GLY A 115 -10.55 7.60 7.63
CA GLY A 115 -11.26 8.25 8.75
C GLY A 115 -10.75 7.77 10.11
N GLU A 116 -10.42 6.49 10.24
CA GLU A 116 -9.84 5.92 11.47
C GLU A 116 -8.44 6.47 11.76
N HIS A 117 -7.71 6.91 10.73
CA HIS A 117 -6.35 7.41 10.83
C HIS A 117 -6.26 8.90 10.45
N GLY A 118 -7.23 9.68 10.90
CA GLY A 118 -7.30 11.11 10.59
C GLY A 118 -6.15 11.95 11.12
N ASP A 119 -5.33 11.40 12.02
CA ASP A 119 -4.08 12.01 12.51
C ASP A 119 -2.94 11.89 11.49
N TYR A 120 -3.08 11.05 10.48
CA TYR A 120 -2.13 10.93 9.37
C TYR A 120 -2.70 11.58 8.13
N GLU A 121 -1.83 12.21 7.33
CA GLU A 121 -2.17 12.65 5.99
C GLU A 121 -2.14 11.43 5.07
N THR A 122 -3.30 11.08 4.52
CA THR A 122 -3.47 9.94 3.61
C THR A 122 -4.15 10.38 2.33
N ASP A 123 -3.90 9.67 1.24
CA ASP A 123 -4.52 9.94 -0.04
C ASP A 123 -4.66 8.64 -0.83
N VAL A 124 -5.54 8.64 -1.81
CA VAL A 124 -5.77 7.51 -2.70
C VAL A 124 -5.74 8.01 -4.14
N SER A 125 -4.98 7.32 -4.97
CA SER A 125 -4.92 7.60 -6.39
C SER A 125 -5.38 6.36 -7.16
N GLU A 126 -6.31 6.55 -8.08
CA GLU A 126 -6.90 5.49 -8.88
C GLU A 126 -6.45 5.63 -10.34
N HIS A 127 -5.97 4.54 -10.94
CA HIS A 127 -5.44 4.54 -12.29
C HIS A 127 -6.09 3.44 -13.12
N ASP A 128 -6.31 3.69 -14.40
CA ASP A 128 -6.74 2.68 -15.34
C ASP A 128 -5.51 1.89 -15.80
N GLY A 129 -5.58 0.57 -15.65
CA GLY A 129 -4.52 -0.32 -16.10
C GLY A 129 -3.36 -0.44 -15.11
N TRP A 130 -2.31 -0.99 -15.60
CA TRP A 130 -1.12 -1.34 -14.80
C TRP A 130 0.09 -0.38 -15.10
#